data_cdc617b9ed8f9be97a25b8911f92135f
#
_entry.id   cdc617b9ed8f9be97a25b8911f92135f
#
_cell.length_a   1.000
_cell.length_b   1.000
_cell.length_c   1.000
_cell.angle_alpha   90.00
_cell.angle_beta   90.00
_cell.angle_gamma   90.00
#
_symmetry.space_group_name_H-M   'P 1'
#
loop_
_entity.id
_entity.type
_entity.pdbx_description
1 polymer ?
#
loop_
_entity_poly.entity_id
_entity_poly.type
_entity_poly.pdbx_seq_one_letter_code
_entity_poly.pdbx_strand_id
1 'polypeptide(L)'
;IDQYLNEAHSFGLQSVRAHFNVLAWSDDVQELRHIRNDVGSQLALMECRPRHNTVDAATLYWAGMPGNAGDFPAEESFYTFIEPAVCFFTEETNYKSSSSPFGIKLCDRVSGRPLHLDISDEPMKKGIITNRNKFVLGGSGSGKSFFMNHLVRQYWEQGTHVVLVDTGNSYQGLCELIRRKTKGEDGVYFTYTEEHPISFNPFYTDDYYFDVEKKDSIKTLLLTLWKTEDDKITKTESGELGSAVNAYIERIRADRNIVPCFDSFYEYLRDDYRRELEEREIRVSREDFNIDNMLITLRQYYKGGRYDFLLNSRANIDLLSKRFVVFEVDSIKENKELFPVVTIIIMEAFINKMRRLKGVRKQLIVEEAWKALSTANMAEYLRYMYKTVRKYYGEAIVVTQEVEDIISSPVVKEAIINN
;
A
#
# COMPACT_ATOMS: atom_id res chain seq x y z
N ILE A 1 -41.44 14.21 -43.58
CA ILE A 1 -40.52 13.27 -42.88
C ILE A 1 -39.19 13.30 -43.61
N ASP A 2 -39.10 13.05 -44.92
CA ASP A 2 -37.83 13.04 -45.68
C ASP A 2 -37.04 14.33 -45.57
N GLN A 3 -37.73 15.50 -45.66
CA GLN A 3 -37.08 16.77 -45.50
C GLN A 3 -36.46 16.96 -44.10
N TYR A 4 -37.19 16.53 -43.05
CA TYR A 4 -36.69 16.57 -41.68
C TYR A 4 -35.47 15.64 -41.48
N LEU A 5 -35.51 14.43 -42.03
CA LEU A 5 -34.40 13.49 -41.95
C LEU A 5 -33.15 14.01 -42.69
N ASN A 6 -33.35 14.56 -43.89
CA ASN A 6 -32.27 15.15 -44.67
C ASN A 6 -31.62 16.34 -43.96
N GLU A 7 -32.44 17.19 -43.32
CA GLU A 7 -31.95 18.32 -42.53
C GLU A 7 -31.17 17.83 -41.29
N ALA A 8 -31.73 16.88 -40.57
CA ALA A 8 -31.06 16.28 -39.42
C ALA A 8 -29.70 15.62 -39.78
N HIS A 9 -29.64 14.91 -40.88
CA HIS A 9 -28.38 14.34 -41.37
C HIS A 9 -27.38 15.41 -41.81
N SER A 10 -27.85 16.53 -42.35
CA SER A 10 -26.98 17.68 -42.72
C SER A 10 -26.30 18.28 -41.48
N PHE A 11 -26.93 18.22 -40.32
CA PHE A 11 -26.35 18.59 -39.01
C PHE A 11 -25.54 17.50 -38.34
N GLY A 12 -25.32 16.34 -39.01
CA GLY A 12 -24.55 15.22 -38.49
C GLY A 12 -25.27 14.39 -37.42
N LEU A 13 -26.60 14.55 -37.30
CA LEU A 13 -27.41 13.73 -36.39
C LEU A 13 -27.56 12.30 -36.98
N GLN A 14 -27.26 11.30 -36.14
CA GLN A 14 -27.36 9.90 -36.54
C GLN A 14 -28.67 9.28 -36.08
N SER A 15 -29.46 8.77 -37.02
CA SER A 15 -30.70 8.07 -36.71
C SER A 15 -30.43 6.65 -36.19
N VAL A 16 -31.22 6.24 -35.22
CA VAL A 16 -31.13 4.93 -34.55
C VAL A 16 -32.55 4.36 -34.38
N ARG A 17 -32.61 3.03 -34.30
CA ARG A 17 -33.83 2.31 -33.89
C ARG A 17 -33.66 1.98 -32.41
N ALA A 18 -34.56 2.43 -31.58
CA ALA A 18 -34.52 2.27 -30.15
C ALA A 18 -35.71 1.49 -29.60
N HIS A 19 -35.51 0.79 -28.52
CA HIS A 19 -36.52 0.13 -27.71
C HIS A 19 -36.20 0.34 -26.23
N PHE A 20 -37.21 0.61 -25.42
CA PHE A 20 -37.08 0.71 -23.99
C PHE A 20 -38.06 -0.25 -23.30
N ASN A 21 -37.56 -1.03 -22.36
CA ASN A 21 -38.41 -1.86 -21.53
C ASN A 21 -37.98 -1.75 -20.04
N VAL A 22 -38.91 -2.04 -19.15
CA VAL A 22 -38.67 -2.18 -17.72
C VAL A 22 -39.04 -3.59 -17.33
N LEU A 23 -38.07 -4.34 -16.81
CA LEU A 23 -38.27 -5.67 -16.25
C LEU A 23 -38.50 -5.58 -14.76
N ALA A 24 -39.63 -6.06 -14.30
CA ALA A 24 -39.96 -6.16 -12.88
C ALA A 24 -40.26 -7.62 -12.51
N TRP A 25 -39.83 -8.05 -11.34
CA TRP A 25 -40.05 -9.40 -10.84
C TRP A 25 -40.27 -9.39 -9.33
N SER A 26 -41.03 -10.34 -8.84
CA SER A 26 -41.22 -10.67 -7.42
C SER A 26 -41.72 -12.09 -7.30
N ASP A 27 -41.40 -12.73 -6.21
CA ASP A 27 -41.97 -14.05 -5.84
C ASP A 27 -43.41 -13.94 -5.31
N ASP A 28 -43.86 -12.73 -4.92
CA ASP A 28 -45.24 -12.43 -4.50
C ASP A 28 -46.02 -11.75 -5.63
N VAL A 29 -47.16 -12.35 -5.98
CA VAL A 29 -48.06 -11.83 -7.01
C VAL A 29 -48.67 -10.47 -6.62
N GLN A 30 -48.91 -10.24 -5.36
CA GLN A 30 -49.50 -8.95 -4.91
C GLN A 30 -48.43 -7.84 -4.98
N GLU A 31 -47.22 -8.14 -4.54
CA GLU A 31 -46.08 -7.24 -4.66
C GLU A 31 -45.79 -6.91 -6.12
N LEU A 32 -45.78 -7.91 -7.00
CA LEU A 32 -45.57 -7.69 -8.43
C LEU A 32 -46.62 -6.73 -9.04
N ARG A 33 -47.88 -6.81 -8.58
CA ARG A 33 -48.95 -5.88 -9.01
C ARG A 33 -48.67 -4.45 -8.53
N HIS A 34 -48.20 -4.29 -7.29
CA HIS A 34 -47.80 -2.98 -6.77
C HIS A 34 -46.62 -2.38 -7.57
N ILE A 35 -45.55 -3.16 -7.74
CA ILE A 35 -44.39 -2.72 -8.54
C ILE A 35 -44.82 -2.29 -9.95
N ARG A 36 -45.68 -3.09 -10.58
CA ARG A 36 -46.21 -2.75 -11.94
C ARG A 36 -46.95 -1.43 -11.99
N ASN A 37 -47.79 -1.15 -10.97
CA ASN A 37 -48.53 0.09 -10.87
C ASN A 37 -47.62 1.29 -10.61
N ASP A 38 -46.62 1.11 -9.73
CA ASP A 38 -45.65 2.16 -9.41
C ASP A 38 -44.79 2.50 -10.64
N VAL A 39 -44.27 1.50 -11.34
CA VAL A 39 -43.52 1.70 -12.59
C VAL A 39 -44.40 2.40 -13.62
N GLY A 40 -45.67 1.94 -13.80
CA GLY A 40 -46.60 2.57 -14.71
C GLY A 40 -46.87 4.03 -14.36
N SER A 41 -47.00 4.35 -13.10
CA SER A 41 -47.18 5.73 -12.61
C SER A 41 -45.98 6.61 -12.90
N GLN A 42 -44.75 6.11 -12.67
CA GLN A 42 -43.51 6.85 -12.97
C GLN A 42 -43.34 7.09 -14.47
N LEU A 43 -43.63 6.08 -15.32
CA LEU A 43 -43.58 6.24 -16.75
C LEU A 43 -44.65 7.24 -17.26
N ALA A 44 -45.82 7.28 -16.64
CA ALA A 44 -46.84 8.26 -16.96
C ALA A 44 -46.43 9.70 -16.64
N LEU A 45 -45.66 9.91 -15.55
CA LEU A 45 -45.06 11.22 -15.24
C LEU A 45 -44.04 11.68 -16.29
N MET A 46 -43.45 10.76 -17.01
CA MET A 46 -42.58 11.04 -18.16
C MET A 46 -43.36 11.17 -19.49
N GLU A 47 -44.66 11.28 -19.43
CA GLU A 47 -45.56 11.28 -20.60
C GLU A 47 -45.48 10.03 -21.46
N CYS A 48 -44.90 8.95 -20.93
CA CYS A 48 -44.83 7.64 -21.61
C CYS A 48 -46.09 6.82 -21.32
N ARG A 49 -46.58 6.11 -22.31
CA ARG A 49 -47.67 5.13 -22.16
C ARG A 49 -47.09 3.73 -22.14
N PRO A 50 -46.96 3.07 -20.97
CA PRO A 50 -46.38 1.76 -20.91
C PRO A 50 -47.31 0.73 -21.54
N ARG A 51 -46.74 -0.14 -22.37
CA ARG A 51 -47.42 -1.34 -22.88
C ARG A 51 -47.11 -2.50 -21.95
N HIS A 52 -48.11 -3.18 -21.44
CA HIS A 52 -47.95 -4.37 -20.63
C HIS A 52 -47.82 -5.59 -21.58
N ASN A 53 -46.64 -6.16 -21.65
CA ASN A 53 -46.37 -7.31 -22.50
C ASN A 53 -46.91 -8.59 -21.85
N THR A 54 -47.72 -9.31 -22.59
CA THR A 54 -48.26 -10.59 -22.20
C THR A 54 -47.87 -11.73 -23.16
N VAL A 55 -47.90 -11.46 -24.46
CA VAL A 55 -47.57 -12.44 -25.49
C VAL A 55 -46.10 -12.39 -25.86
N ASP A 56 -45.53 -11.19 -25.97
CA ASP A 56 -44.17 -10.93 -26.42
C ASP A 56 -43.14 -10.92 -25.34
N ALA A 57 -43.54 -11.10 -24.07
CA ALA A 57 -42.67 -10.94 -22.91
C ALA A 57 -41.38 -11.79 -22.96
N ALA A 58 -41.50 -13.03 -23.42
CA ALA A 58 -40.36 -13.93 -23.57
C ALA A 58 -39.38 -13.47 -24.66
N THR A 59 -39.89 -13.01 -25.80
CA THR A 59 -39.10 -12.48 -26.90
C THR A 59 -38.36 -11.21 -26.49
N LEU A 60 -39.07 -10.28 -25.84
CA LEU A 60 -38.48 -9.03 -25.37
C LEU A 60 -37.45 -9.25 -24.27
N TYR A 61 -37.71 -10.20 -23.37
CA TYR A 61 -36.72 -10.60 -22.35
C TYR A 61 -35.43 -11.12 -23.00
N TRP A 62 -35.57 -12.02 -23.98
CA TRP A 62 -34.44 -12.58 -24.71
C TRP A 62 -33.66 -11.51 -25.49
N ALA A 63 -34.40 -10.67 -26.22
CA ALA A 63 -33.81 -9.58 -27.01
C ALA A 63 -33.11 -8.53 -26.14
N GLY A 64 -33.53 -8.35 -24.87
CA GLY A 64 -32.91 -7.45 -23.90
C GLY A 64 -31.59 -7.96 -23.33
N MET A 65 -31.22 -9.21 -23.55
CA MET A 65 -29.93 -9.74 -23.13
C MET A 65 -28.79 -9.15 -23.98
N PRO A 66 -27.63 -8.83 -23.39
CA PRO A 66 -26.48 -8.32 -24.14
C PRO A 66 -26.09 -9.21 -25.31
N GLY A 67 -26.02 -8.65 -26.51
CA GLY A 67 -25.73 -9.36 -27.75
C GLY A 67 -26.95 -9.71 -28.61
N ASN A 68 -28.17 -9.71 -28.05
CA ASN A 68 -29.38 -10.10 -28.74
C ASN A 68 -30.25 -8.94 -29.27
N ALA A 69 -29.72 -7.72 -29.26
CA ALA A 69 -30.46 -6.51 -29.63
C ALA A 69 -31.07 -6.57 -31.04
N GLY A 70 -30.54 -7.43 -31.94
CA GLY A 70 -31.08 -7.67 -33.27
C GLY A 70 -32.43 -8.41 -33.28
N ASP A 71 -32.80 -9.09 -32.20
CA ASP A 71 -34.01 -9.90 -32.09
C ASP A 71 -35.23 -9.08 -31.64
N PHE A 72 -35.07 -7.76 -31.34
CA PHE A 72 -36.20 -6.91 -31.03
C PHE A 72 -37.17 -6.81 -32.25
N PRO A 73 -38.47 -7.11 -32.07
CA PRO A 73 -39.44 -6.94 -33.11
C PRO A 73 -39.50 -5.49 -33.62
N ALA A 74 -39.68 -5.33 -34.94
CA ALA A 74 -39.71 -3.99 -35.53
C ALA A 74 -40.85 -3.14 -34.95
N GLU A 75 -41.98 -3.77 -34.65
CA GLU A 75 -43.19 -3.17 -34.09
C GLU A 75 -43.01 -2.64 -32.66
N GLU A 76 -42.04 -3.21 -31.95
CA GLU A 76 -41.71 -2.81 -30.55
C GLU A 76 -40.58 -1.78 -30.52
N SER A 77 -40.14 -1.31 -31.66
CA SER A 77 -39.06 -0.34 -31.81
C SER A 77 -39.56 0.97 -32.39
N PHE A 78 -38.92 2.09 -32.06
CA PHE A 78 -39.19 3.39 -32.65
C PHE A 78 -37.92 4.03 -33.22
N TYR A 79 -38.09 4.91 -34.19
CA TYR A 79 -36.97 5.64 -34.79
C TYR A 79 -36.75 6.94 -34.04
N THR A 80 -35.50 7.22 -33.70
CA THR A 80 -35.05 8.45 -33.03
C THR A 80 -33.64 8.78 -33.48
N PHE A 81 -33.04 9.81 -32.86
CA PHE A 81 -31.61 10.11 -33.01
C PHE A 81 -30.82 9.62 -31.80
N ILE A 82 -29.50 9.49 -31.97
CA ILE A 82 -28.63 8.93 -30.91
C ILE A 82 -28.65 9.78 -29.65
N GLU A 83 -28.69 11.11 -29.78
CA GLU A 83 -28.69 12.03 -28.65
C GLU A 83 -29.91 11.86 -27.73
N PRO A 84 -31.15 11.86 -28.22
CA PRO A 84 -32.32 11.52 -27.42
C PRO A 84 -32.30 10.10 -26.87
N ALA A 85 -31.78 9.12 -27.63
CA ALA A 85 -31.72 7.73 -27.17
C ALA A 85 -30.78 7.56 -25.99
N VAL A 86 -29.62 8.20 -25.97
CA VAL A 86 -28.66 8.10 -24.87
C VAL A 86 -29.11 8.78 -23.58
N CYS A 87 -30.11 9.68 -23.64
CA CYS A 87 -30.71 10.27 -22.44
C CYS A 87 -31.37 9.23 -21.51
N PHE A 88 -31.74 8.06 -22.04
CA PHE A 88 -32.29 6.96 -21.24
C PHE A 88 -31.24 6.05 -20.64
N PHE A 89 -29.96 6.21 -21.00
CA PHE A 89 -28.91 5.53 -20.26
C PHE A 89 -28.68 6.24 -18.94
N THR A 90 -28.77 5.52 -17.85
CA THR A 90 -28.45 6.01 -16.51
C THR A 90 -26.94 6.24 -16.40
N GLU A 91 -26.48 7.39 -16.84
CA GLU A 91 -25.11 7.88 -16.62
C GLU A 91 -25.12 8.98 -15.55
N GLU A 92 -25.77 8.72 -14.43
CA GLU A 92 -25.91 9.69 -13.33
C GLU A 92 -24.60 9.92 -12.56
N THR A 93 -23.49 9.43 -13.06
CA THR A 93 -22.18 9.62 -12.45
C THR A 93 -21.22 10.31 -13.42
N ASN A 94 -20.54 11.33 -12.90
CA ASN A 94 -19.43 11.98 -13.61
C ASN A 94 -18.13 11.15 -13.54
N TYR A 95 -18.15 10.01 -12.84
CA TYR A 95 -16.97 9.17 -12.69
C TYR A 95 -16.76 8.32 -13.93
N LYS A 96 -15.52 8.35 -14.44
CA LYS A 96 -15.07 7.54 -15.57
C LYS A 96 -14.05 6.52 -15.12
N SER A 97 -14.15 5.32 -15.68
CA SER A 97 -13.11 4.30 -15.48
C SER A 97 -11.77 4.75 -16.08
N SER A 98 -10.70 4.39 -15.41
CA SER A 98 -9.34 4.55 -15.92
C SER A 98 -9.13 3.67 -17.15
N SER A 99 -8.36 4.15 -18.12
CA SER A 99 -7.95 3.40 -19.31
C SER A 99 -6.79 2.41 -19.05
N SER A 100 -6.18 2.51 -17.88
CA SER A 100 -5.08 1.64 -17.45
C SER A 100 -5.55 0.19 -17.24
N PRO A 101 -4.75 -0.82 -17.60
CA PRO A 101 -5.07 -2.22 -17.27
C PRO A 101 -4.87 -2.53 -15.77
N PHE A 102 -4.12 -1.69 -15.06
CA PHE A 102 -3.87 -1.79 -13.63
C PHE A 102 -4.81 -0.88 -12.85
N GLY A 103 -5.29 -1.34 -11.69
CA GLY A 103 -6.11 -0.53 -10.81
C GLY A 103 -7.02 -1.35 -9.90
N ILE A 104 -7.94 -0.68 -9.24
CA ILE A 104 -8.93 -1.27 -8.34
C ILE A 104 -10.33 -1.13 -8.90
N LYS A 105 -11.19 -2.10 -8.60
CA LYS A 105 -12.60 -2.09 -8.95
C LYS A 105 -13.39 -1.59 -7.75
N LEU A 106 -14.15 -0.54 -7.97
CA LEU A 106 -15.10 0.03 -7.02
C LEU A 106 -16.47 0.13 -7.69
N CYS A 107 -17.48 0.52 -6.95
CA CYS A 107 -18.79 0.86 -7.50
C CYS A 107 -19.14 2.30 -7.11
N ASP A 108 -19.79 3.01 -8.00
CA ASP A 108 -20.46 4.26 -7.65
C ASP A 108 -21.49 3.98 -6.57
N ARG A 109 -21.49 4.82 -5.52
CA ARG A 109 -22.33 4.59 -4.34
C ARG A 109 -23.82 4.77 -4.63
N VAL A 110 -24.16 5.64 -5.56
CA VAL A 110 -25.56 5.99 -5.88
C VAL A 110 -26.11 5.04 -6.94
N SER A 111 -25.42 4.93 -8.08
CA SER A 111 -25.89 4.16 -9.23
C SER A 111 -25.51 2.67 -9.17
N GLY A 112 -24.57 2.28 -8.29
CA GLY A 112 -24.01 0.92 -8.28
C GLY A 112 -23.11 0.61 -9.47
N ARG A 113 -22.86 1.58 -10.37
CA ARG A 113 -22.06 1.39 -11.58
C ARG A 113 -20.64 0.94 -11.24
N PRO A 114 -20.14 -0.17 -11.82
CA PRO A 114 -18.76 -0.59 -11.63
C PRO A 114 -17.78 0.41 -12.23
N LEU A 115 -16.75 0.75 -11.46
CA LEU A 115 -15.68 1.66 -11.86
C LEU A 115 -14.33 0.94 -11.70
N HIS A 116 -13.48 1.07 -12.71
CA HIS A 116 -12.08 0.66 -12.64
C HIS A 116 -11.20 1.90 -12.48
N LEU A 117 -10.45 1.97 -11.41
CA LEU A 117 -9.66 3.14 -11.05
C LEU A 117 -8.19 2.79 -10.85
N ASP A 118 -7.34 3.36 -11.67
CA ASP A 118 -5.90 3.38 -11.44
C ASP A 118 -5.54 4.63 -10.63
N ILE A 119 -5.20 4.42 -9.37
CA ILE A 119 -4.79 5.48 -8.44
C ILE A 119 -3.25 5.60 -8.32
N SER A 120 -2.51 4.95 -9.21
CA SER A 120 -1.05 4.87 -9.17
C SER A 120 -0.40 5.35 -10.47
N ASP A 121 -0.58 4.64 -11.58
CA ASP A 121 0.15 4.87 -12.82
C ASP A 121 -0.50 5.90 -13.73
N GLU A 122 -1.80 5.84 -13.91
CA GLU A 122 -2.51 6.75 -14.80
C GLU A 122 -2.42 8.21 -14.32
N PRO A 123 -2.63 8.52 -13.01
CA PRO A 123 -2.43 9.87 -12.50
C PRO A 123 -0.98 10.37 -12.67
N MET A 124 0.00 9.48 -12.52
CA MET A 124 1.40 9.82 -12.78
C MET A 124 1.68 10.14 -14.25
N LYS A 125 1.15 9.32 -15.17
CA LYS A 125 1.28 9.57 -16.62
C LYS A 125 0.62 10.87 -17.05
N LYS A 126 -0.49 11.24 -16.39
CA LYS A 126 -1.21 12.50 -16.62
C LYS A 126 -0.56 13.71 -15.93
N GLY A 127 0.50 13.52 -15.15
CA GLY A 127 1.18 14.58 -14.40
C GLY A 127 0.37 15.12 -13.21
N ILE A 128 -0.67 14.40 -12.76
CA ILE A 128 -1.51 14.79 -11.61
C ILE A 128 -0.75 14.54 -10.30
N ILE A 129 0.00 13.44 -10.23
CA ILE A 129 0.84 13.08 -9.08
C ILE A 129 2.30 12.87 -9.53
N THR A 130 3.23 13.05 -8.59
CA THR A 130 4.68 12.91 -8.84
C THR A 130 5.24 11.54 -8.47
N ASN A 131 4.51 10.79 -7.67
CA ASN A 131 4.86 9.44 -7.20
C ASN A 131 3.60 8.62 -6.91
N ARG A 132 3.76 7.35 -6.51
CA ARG A 132 2.66 6.40 -6.24
C ARG A 132 2.32 6.27 -4.76
N ASN A 133 3.01 6.99 -3.89
CA ASN A 133 2.77 6.89 -2.44
C ASN A 133 1.34 7.31 -2.10
N LYS A 134 0.81 6.73 -1.05
CA LYS A 134 -0.57 6.98 -0.62
C LYS A 134 -0.62 7.27 0.86
N PHE A 135 -1.55 8.13 1.19
CA PHE A 135 -1.95 8.40 2.55
C PHE A 135 -3.43 8.08 2.71
N VAL A 136 -3.76 7.21 3.66
CA VAL A 136 -5.13 6.77 3.93
C VAL A 136 -5.52 7.23 5.31
N LEU A 137 -6.50 8.14 5.35
CA LEU A 137 -7.03 8.73 6.57
C LEU A 137 -8.49 8.36 6.76
N GLY A 138 -8.87 8.04 7.98
CA GLY A 138 -10.27 7.86 8.35
C GLY A 138 -10.42 7.49 9.81
N GLY A 139 -11.41 8.04 10.50
CA GLY A 139 -11.70 7.75 11.90
C GLY A 139 -12.01 6.28 12.19
N SER A 140 -12.09 5.92 13.45
CA SER A 140 -12.51 4.56 13.85
C SER A 140 -13.87 4.21 13.25
N GLY A 141 -14.02 2.99 12.74
CA GLY A 141 -15.27 2.53 12.11
C GLY A 141 -15.57 3.10 10.72
N SER A 142 -14.73 3.96 10.15
CA SER A 142 -14.94 4.56 8.81
C SER A 142 -14.77 3.58 7.64
N GLY A 143 -14.29 2.36 7.88
CA GLY A 143 -14.07 1.36 6.85
C GLY A 143 -12.64 1.32 6.27
N LYS A 144 -11.65 1.98 6.91
CA LYS A 144 -10.23 1.97 6.46
C LYS A 144 -9.71 0.56 6.19
N SER A 145 -9.78 -0.31 7.18
CA SER A 145 -9.26 -1.69 7.08
C SER A 145 -10.00 -2.49 6.00
N PHE A 146 -11.31 -2.26 5.82
CA PHE A 146 -12.07 -2.88 4.74
C PHE A 146 -11.56 -2.40 3.37
N PHE A 147 -11.41 -1.09 3.17
CA PHE A 147 -10.89 -0.50 1.94
C PHE A 147 -9.46 -1.00 1.66
N MET A 148 -8.61 -1.02 2.67
CA MET A 148 -7.23 -1.48 2.52
C MET A 148 -7.14 -2.97 2.16
N ASN A 149 -7.93 -3.84 2.80
CA ASN A 149 -8.02 -5.25 2.41
C ASN A 149 -8.46 -5.42 0.96
N HIS A 150 -9.44 -4.62 0.50
CA HIS A 150 -9.90 -4.62 -0.87
C HIS A 150 -8.80 -4.17 -1.85
N LEU A 151 -8.10 -3.07 -1.54
CA LEU A 151 -7.01 -2.51 -2.35
C LEU A 151 -5.85 -3.50 -2.47
N VAL A 152 -5.32 -3.98 -1.35
CA VAL A 152 -4.13 -4.85 -1.36
C VAL A 152 -4.41 -6.21 -2.00
N ARG A 153 -5.63 -6.75 -1.84
CA ARG A 153 -6.05 -7.97 -2.51
C ARG A 153 -6.00 -7.79 -4.02
N GLN A 154 -6.61 -6.74 -4.56
CA GLN A 154 -6.66 -6.50 -6.00
C GLN A 154 -5.26 -6.22 -6.57
N TYR A 155 -4.41 -5.51 -5.84
CA TYR A 155 -3.03 -5.27 -6.25
C TYR A 155 -2.21 -6.57 -6.27
N TRP A 156 -2.36 -7.42 -5.25
CA TRP A 156 -1.73 -8.73 -5.24
C TRP A 156 -2.21 -9.63 -6.39
N GLU A 157 -3.50 -9.65 -6.69
CA GLU A 157 -4.07 -10.39 -7.83
C GLU A 157 -3.48 -9.93 -9.17
N GLN A 158 -3.05 -8.67 -9.27
CA GLN A 158 -2.38 -8.08 -10.44
C GLN A 158 -0.84 -8.19 -10.40
N GLY A 159 -0.29 -9.00 -9.53
CA GLY A 159 1.15 -9.31 -9.47
C GLY A 159 1.97 -8.38 -8.58
N THR A 160 1.35 -7.48 -7.80
CA THR A 160 2.07 -6.64 -6.84
C THR A 160 2.57 -7.45 -5.66
N HIS A 161 3.80 -7.21 -5.24
CA HIS A 161 4.31 -7.72 -3.98
C HIS A 161 3.93 -6.77 -2.84
N VAL A 162 3.28 -7.30 -1.82
CA VAL A 162 2.73 -6.53 -0.70
C VAL A 162 3.43 -6.95 0.60
N VAL A 163 3.93 -5.97 1.33
CA VAL A 163 4.43 -6.11 2.70
C VAL A 163 3.63 -5.18 3.59
N LEU A 164 3.08 -5.72 4.67
CA LEU A 164 2.22 -5.02 5.62
C LEU A 164 2.83 -5.05 7.02
N VAL A 165 2.81 -3.91 7.69
CA VAL A 165 2.95 -3.80 9.15
C VAL A 165 1.55 -3.55 9.69
N ASP A 166 0.99 -4.55 10.39
CA ASP A 166 -0.38 -4.55 10.91
C ASP A 166 -0.37 -4.43 12.45
N THR A 167 -1.34 -3.73 13.00
CA THR A 167 -1.51 -3.53 14.44
C THR A 167 -2.97 -3.75 14.84
N GLY A 168 -3.50 -4.92 14.69
CA GLY A 168 -4.88 -5.21 15.04
C GLY A 168 -5.49 -6.38 14.29
N ASN A 169 -4.68 -7.28 13.77
CA ASN A 169 -5.09 -8.50 13.06
C ASN A 169 -6.04 -8.26 11.87
N SER A 170 -5.97 -7.07 11.26
CA SER A 170 -6.91 -6.65 10.20
C SER A 170 -6.76 -7.45 8.91
N TYR A 171 -5.58 -8.05 8.65
CA TYR A 171 -5.26 -8.74 7.40
C TYR A 171 -5.14 -10.26 7.54
N GLN A 172 -5.37 -10.82 8.72
CA GLN A 172 -5.25 -12.27 8.95
C GLN A 172 -6.15 -13.09 8.02
N GLY A 173 -7.42 -12.70 7.88
CA GLY A 173 -8.36 -13.38 7.00
C GLY A 173 -8.00 -13.31 5.52
N LEU A 174 -7.48 -12.17 5.06
CA LEU A 174 -6.99 -12.02 3.69
C LEU A 174 -5.74 -12.86 3.45
N CYS A 175 -4.81 -12.85 4.40
CA CYS A 175 -3.59 -13.65 4.35
C CYS A 175 -3.90 -15.14 4.22
N GLU A 176 -4.84 -15.65 5.03
CA GLU A 176 -5.30 -17.04 4.98
C GLU A 176 -5.99 -17.38 3.64
N LEU A 177 -6.80 -16.45 3.10
CA LEU A 177 -7.41 -16.62 1.77
C LEU A 177 -6.35 -16.75 0.68
N ILE A 178 -5.33 -15.90 0.69
CA ILE A 178 -4.21 -15.92 -0.25
C ILE A 178 -3.43 -17.23 -0.11
N ARG A 179 -3.12 -17.62 1.12
CA ARG A 179 -2.42 -18.86 1.43
C ARG A 179 -3.14 -20.09 0.86
N ARG A 180 -4.45 -20.15 1.01
CA ARG A 180 -5.28 -21.24 0.43
C ARG A 180 -5.26 -21.21 -1.09
N LYS A 181 -5.42 -20.04 -1.70
CA LYS A 181 -5.40 -19.88 -3.17
C LYS A 181 -4.05 -20.29 -3.78
N THR A 182 -2.96 -20.04 -3.09
CA THR A 182 -1.58 -20.32 -3.56
C THR A 182 -1.00 -21.63 -3.03
N LYS A 183 -1.82 -22.44 -2.35
CA LYS A 183 -1.36 -23.71 -1.73
C LYS A 183 -0.15 -23.54 -0.79
N GLY A 184 -0.09 -22.37 -0.11
CA GLY A 184 0.97 -22.05 0.85
C GLY A 184 2.19 -21.34 0.26
N GLU A 185 2.20 -21.06 -1.04
CA GLU A 185 3.31 -20.31 -1.67
C GLU A 185 3.37 -18.87 -1.20
N ASP A 186 2.21 -18.18 -1.11
CA ASP A 186 2.05 -16.82 -0.60
C ASP A 186 1.17 -16.80 0.66
N GLY A 187 0.96 -15.62 1.23
CA GLY A 187 0.14 -15.43 2.42
C GLY A 187 0.88 -15.78 3.69
N VAL A 188 2.04 -15.16 3.89
CA VAL A 188 2.86 -15.32 5.09
C VAL A 188 2.42 -14.33 6.15
N TYR A 189 2.08 -14.83 7.33
CA TYR A 189 1.64 -14.03 8.47
C TYR A 189 2.60 -14.24 9.63
N PHE A 190 3.38 -13.21 9.94
CA PHE A 190 4.29 -13.21 11.07
C PHE A 190 3.64 -12.48 12.24
N THR A 191 3.42 -13.17 13.34
CA THR A 191 3.00 -12.57 14.59
C THR A 191 4.22 -12.44 15.50
N TYR A 192 4.51 -11.23 15.96
CA TYR A 192 5.55 -11.05 16.96
C TYR A 192 5.06 -11.58 18.31
N THR A 193 5.80 -12.53 18.85
CA THR A 193 5.64 -12.99 20.24
C THR A 193 7.02 -13.08 20.90
N GLU A 194 7.09 -13.04 22.22
CA GLU A 194 8.36 -13.22 22.93
C GLU A 194 8.99 -14.59 22.64
N GLU A 195 8.18 -15.63 22.37
CA GLU A 195 8.62 -16.99 22.03
C GLU A 195 9.09 -17.09 20.56
N HIS A 196 8.48 -16.28 19.67
CA HIS A 196 8.79 -16.25 18.24
C HIS A 196 9.04 -14.80 17.78
N PRO A 197 10.17 -14.20 18.20
CA PRO A 197 10.49 -12.83 17.85
C PRO A 197 10.87 -12.71 16.36
N ILE A 198 10.60 -11.55 15.79
CA ILE A 198 11.12 -11.20 14.47
C ILE A 198 12.61 -10.91 14.62
N SER A 199 13.44 -11.76 14.02
CA SER A 199 14.88 -11.60 14.03
C SER A 199 15.40 -11.16 12.66
N PHE A 200 16.40 -10.29 12.68
CA PHE A 200 17.01 -9.69 11.50
C PHE A 200 18.51 -9.56 11.68
N ASN A 201 19.22 -9.40 10.57
CA ASN A 201 20.64 -9.07 10.59
C ASN A 201 20.88 -7.87 9.67
N PRO A 202 21.17 -6.68 10.21
CA PRO A 202 21.41 -5.49 9.40
C PRO A 202 22.65 -5.60 8.52
N PHE A 203 23.62 -6.43 8.91
CA PHE A 203 24.88 -6.64 8.18
C PHE A 203 24.81 -7.83 7.21
N TYR A 204 23.67 -8.49 7.08
CA TYR A 204 23.52 -9.58 6.12
C TYR A 204 23.49 -9.07 4.69
N THR A 205 24.38 -9.63 3.86
CA THR A 205 24.38 -9.50 2.39
C THR A 205 24.88 -10.81 1.80
N ASP A 206 24.39 -11.21 0.63
CA ASP A 206 24.78 -12.47 0.00
C ASP A 206 26.21 -12.43 -0.55
N ASP A 207 26.70 -11.25 -0.91
CA ASP A 207 27.94 -11.01 -1.64
C ASP A 207 28.94 -10.09 -0.93
N TYR A 208 28.68 -9.75 0.35
CA TYR A 208 29.43 -8.74 1.12
C TYR A 208 29.49 -7.36 0.44
N TYR A 209 28.54 -7.06 -0.45
CA TYR A 209 28.44 -5.77 -1.06
C TYR A 209 27.55 -4.84 -0.24
N PHE A 210 28.11 -3.73 0.20
CA PHE A 210 27.43 -2.68 0.96
C PHE A 210 27.50 -1.38 0.16
N ASP A 211 26.40 -1.03 -0.50
CA ASP A 211 26.28 0.27 -1.15
C ASP A 211 26.09 1.41 -0.16
N VAL A 212 26.11 2.64 -0.62
CA VAL A 212 25.97 3.84 0.23
C VAL A 212 24.64 3.80 0.98
N GLU A 213 23.56 3.38 0.31
CA GLU A 213 22.23 3.34 0.89
C GLU A 213 22.12 2.27 1.99
N LYS A 214 22.75 1.09 1.82
CA LYS A 214 22.78 0.04 2.86
C LYS A 214 23.56 0.50 4.08
N LYS A 215 24.69 1.19 3.87
CA LYS A 215 25.47 1.78 4.97
C LYS A 215 24.70 2.85 5.74
N ASP A 216 23.99 3.72 5.02
CA ASP A 216 23.14 4.74 5.65
C ASP A 216 21.96 4.13 6.42
N SER A 217 21.39 3.06 5.92
CA SER A 217 20.33 2.31 6.61
C SER A 217 20.83 1.68 7.91
N ILE A 218 21.99 1.01 7.88
CA ILE A 218 22.63 0.45 9.08
C ILE A 218 22.92 1.58 10.10
N LYS A 219 23.47 2.70 9.66
CA LYS A 219 23.73 3.85 10.50
C LYS A 219 22.46 4.38 11.15
N THR A 220 21.38 4.54 10.37
CA THR A 220 20.10 5.02 10.89
C THR A 220 19.50 4.07 11.91
N LEU A 221 19.54 2.77 11.66
CA LEU A 221 19.13 1.75 12.63
C LEU A 221 19.92 1.90 13.92
N LEU A 222 21.25 1.95 13.87
CA LEU A 222 22.13 2.07 15.03
C LEU A 222 21.87 3.37 15.83
N LEU A 223 21.59 4.48 15.14
CA LEU A 223 21.20 5.74 15.79
C LEU A 223 19.88 5.60 16.54
N THR A 224 18.89 4.91 15.96
CA THR A 224 17.60 4.66 16.61
C THR A 224 17.73 3.73 17.83
N LEU A 225 18.67 2.78 17.80
CA LEU A 225 18.97 1.92 18.94
C LEU A 225 19.70 2.66 20.07
N TRP A 226 20.49 3.68 19.73
CA TRP A 226 21.32 4.41 20.68
C TRP A 226 20.62 5.61 21.29
N LYS A 227 19.86 6.38 20.50
CA LYS A 227 19.25 7.65 20.89
C LYS A 227 17.74 7.51 21.10
N THR A 228 17.24 8.22 22.10
CA THR A 228 15.80 8.36 22.38
C THR A 228 15.19 9.50 21.58
N GLU A 229 13.86 9.68 21.68
CA GLU A 229 13.10 10.75 21.01
C GLU A 229 13.59 12.16 21.36
N ASP A 230 14.02 12.34 22.60
CA ASP A 230 14.44 13.65 23.14
C ASP A 230 15.89 13.99 22.83
N ASP A 231 16.68 13.01 22.37
CA ASP A 231 18.11 13.19 22.11
C ASP A 231 18.36 13.84 20.75
N LYS A 232 19.08 14.96 20.74
CA LYS A 232 19.57 15.57 19.50
C LYS A 232 20.80 14.83 18.99
N ILE A 233 20.72 14.33 17.77
CA ILE A 233 21.86 13.73 17.07
C ILE A 233 22.72 14.85 16.49
N THR A 234 23.98 14.89 16.89
CA THR A 234 24.95 15.84 16.35
C THR A 234 25.53 15.34 15.02
N LYS A 235 26.09 16.27 14.23
CA LYS A 235 26.81 15.90 13.00
C LYS A 235 28.02 15.03 13.29
N THR A 236 28.70 15.27 14.41
CA THR A 236 29.86 14.49 14.83
C THR A 236 29.46 13.05 15.18
N GLU A 237 28.39 12.86 15.98
CA GLU A 237 27.89 11.52 16.30
C GLU A 237 27.50 10.74 15.05
N SER A 238 26.75 11.36 14.14
CA SER A 238 26.36 10.73 12.87
C SER A 238 27.55 10.42 11.98
N GLY A 239 28.58 11.29 11.97
CA GLY A 239 29.80 11.12 11.21
C GLY A 239 30.67 9.99 11.76
N GLU A 240 30.92 9.96 13.05
CA GLU A 240 31.72 8.93 13.72
C GLU A 240 31.06 7.55 13.63
N LEU A 241 29.75 7.46 13.81
CA LEU A 241 29.05 6.19 13.59
C LEU A 241 29.14 5.71 12.14
N GLY A 242 29.03 6.62 11.18
CA GLY A 242 29.26 6.30 9.77
C GLY A 242 30.67 5.79 9.49
N SER A 243 31.68 6.39 10.11
CA SER A 243 33.08 5.94 10.06
C SER A 243 33.25 4.56 10.67
N ALA A 244 32.66 4.29 11.83
CA ALA A 244 32.69 2.99 12.49
C ALA A 244 32.04 1.88 11.62
N VAL A 245 30.88 2.15 11.02
CA VAL A 245 30.21 1.22 10.09
C VAL A 245 31.08 0.93 8.87
N ASN A 246 31.70 1.95 8.28
CA ASN A 246 32.61 1.78 7.12
C ASN A 246 33.83 0.93 7.49
N ALA A 247 34.49 1.24 8.60
CA ALA A 247 35.69 0.52 9.04
C ALA A 247 35.37 -0.96 9.37
N TYR A 248 34.23 -1.22 10.03
CA TYR A 248 33.78 -2.58 10.24
C TYR A 248 33.51 -3.34 8.94
N ILE A 249 32.89 -2.69 7.95
CA ILE A 249 32.66 -3.32 6.62
C ILE A 249 33.96 -3.66 5.94
N GLU A 250 34.98 -2.80 5.98
CA GLU A 250 36.29 -3.12 5.44
C GLU A 250 36.94 -4.28 6.16
N ARG A 251 36.80 -4.36 7.50
CA ARG A 251 37.29 -5.47 8.31
C ARG A 251 36.66 -6.82 7.89
N ILE A 252 35.34 -6.90 7.76
CA ILE A 252 34.67 -8.14 7.34
C ILE A 252 34.94 -8.52 5.88
N ARG A 253 35.33 -7.57 5.05
CA ARG A 253 35.82 -7.83 3.70
C ARG A 253 37.23 -8.42 3.70
N ALA A 254 38.08 -7.95 4.62
CA ALA A 254 39.45 -8.41 4.76
C ALA A 254 39.52 -9.80 5.42
N ASP A 255 38.70 -10.05 6.42
CA ASP A 255 38.64 -11.34 7.14
C ASP A 255 37.26 -12.01 7.02
N ARG A 256 37.18 -13.01 6.17
CA ARG A 256 35.94 -13.79 5.89
C ARG A 256 35.55 -14.76 7.01
N ASN A 257 36.37 -14.92 8.05
CA ASN A 257 36.02 -15.72 9.21
C ASN A 257 35.06 -14.98 10.16
N ILE A 258 35.00 -13.65 10.04
CA ILE A 258 34.05 -12.83 10.80
C ILE A 258 32.65 -12.99 10.22
N VAL A 259 31.72 -13.51 11.00
CA VAL A 259 30.30 -13.56 10.61
C VAL A 259 29.71 -12.16 10.77
N PRO A 260 29.28 -11.49 9.67
CA PRO A 260 28.72 -10.15 9.76
C PRO A 260 27.39 -10.18 10.51
N CYS A 261 27.34 -9.61 11.71
CA CYS A 261 26.13 -9.48 12.52
C CYS A 261 26.30 -8.34 13.53
N PHE A 262 25.25 -8.05 14.29
CA PHE A 262 25.31 -7.00 15.31
C PHE A 262 26.33 -7.35 16.42
N ASP A 263 26.41 -8.61 16.84
CA ASP A 263 27.35 -9.03 17.89
C ASP A 263 28.81 -8.74 17.48
N SER A 264 29.20 -9.13 16.27
CA SER A 264 30.58 -8.90 15.80
C SER A 264 30.85 -7.40 15.55
N PHE A 265 29.83 -6.61 15.16
CA PHE A 265 29.96 -5.16 15.11
C PHE A 265 30.14 -4.52 16.49
N TYR A 266 29.36 -4.98 17.49
CA TYR A 266 29.49 -4.53 18.87
C TYR A 266 30.87 -4.85 19.46
N GLU A 267 31.37 -6.05 19.21
CA GLU A 267 32.73 -6.46 19.62
C GLU A 267 33.80 -5.58 18.96
N TYR A 268 33.65 -5.30 17.66
CA TYR A 268 34.53 -4.38 16.95
C TYR A 268 34.52 -2.97 17.58
N LEU A 269 33.34 -2.42 17.89
CA LEU A 269 33.24 -1.11 18.54
C LEU A 269 33.94 -1.08 19.89
N ARG A 270 33.75 -2.14 20.70
CA ARG A 270 34.27 -2.25 22.06
C ARG A 270 35.80 -2.42 22.09
N ASP A 271 36.31 -3.26 21.23
CA ASP A 271 37.70 -3.74 21.34
C ASP A 271 38.66 -3.01 20.40
N ASP A 272 38.24 -2.72 19.16
CA ASP A 272 39.10 -2.15 18.14
C ASP A 272 38.82 -0.66 17.88
N TYR A 273 37.57 -0.29 17.55
CA TYR A 273 37.22 1.09 17.19
C TYR A 273 37.46 2.07 18.34
N ARG A 274 37.20 1.62 19.57
CA ARG A 274 37.49 2.42 20.76
C ARG A 274 38.99 2.75 20.86
N ARG A 275 39.85 1.78 20.56
CA ARG A 275 41.30 1.97 20.52
C ARG A 275 41.71 2.88 19.37
N GLU A 276 41.15 2.69 18.20
CA GLU A 276 41.39 3.56 17.05
C GLU A 276 41.05 5.02 17.33
N LEU A 277 39.95 5.30 18.08
CA LEU A 277 39.59 6.67 18.49
C LEU A 277 40.63 7.30 19.43
N GLU A 278 41.24 6.51 20.33
CA GLU A 278 42.25 6.98 21.25
C GLU A 278 43.61 7.27 20.59
N GLU A 279 43.91 6.52 19.52
CA GLU A 279 45.18 6.60 18.77
C GLU A 279 45.15 7.65 17.64
N ARG A 280 43.98 8.21 17.30
CA ARG A 280 43.86 9.23 16.24
C ARG A 280 44.61 10.53 16.59
N GLU A 281 45.26 11.09 15.61
CA GLU A 281 45.95 12.39 15.69
C GLU A 281 44.97 13.51 16.07
N ILE A 282 43.74 13.51 15.46
CA ILE A 282 42.66 14.41 15.85
C ILE A 282 41.71 13.63 16.75
N ARG A 283 41.73 13.98 18.03
CA ARG A 283 40.89 13.33 19.05
C ARG A 283 39.47 13.90 19.02
N VAL A 284 38.50 13.02 19.00
CA VAL A 284 37.10 13.36 19.20
C VAL A 284 36.83 13.45 20.70
N SER A 285 36.26 14.57 21.17
CA SER A 285 35.95 14.73 22.59
C SER A 285 34.80 13.76 22.99
N ARG A 286 34.81 13.37 24.28
CA ARG A 286 33.69 12.56 24.83
C ARG A 286 32.34 13.31 24.81
N GLU A 287 32.38 14.64 24.79
CA GLU A 287 31.19 15.47 24.69
C GLU A 287 30.59 15.43 23.26
N ASP A 288 31.46 15.31 22.23
CA ASP A 288 31.05 15.26 20.81
C ASP A 288 30.65 13.86 20.34
N PHE A 289 31.33 12.81 20.89
CA PHE A 289 30.98 11.39 20.59
C PHE A 289 31.36 10.51 21.79
N ASN A 290 30.34 10.00 22.48
CA ASN A 290 30.51 9.16 23.66
C ASN A 290 30.31 7.66 23.30
N ILE A 291 31.41 7.01 22.90
CA ILE A 291 31.42 5.58 22.59
C ILE A 291 31.04 4.71 23.79
N ASP A 292 31.41 5.10 25.02
CA ASP A 292 31.06 4.35 26.22
C ASP A 292 29.56 4.36 26.49
N ASN A 293 28.92 5.53 26.35
CA ASN A 293 27.45 5.64 26.42
C ASN A 293 26.78 4.80 25.34
N MET A 294 27.27 4.85 24.09
CA MET A 294 26.74 4.06 22.99
C MET A 294 26.85 2.56 23.29
N LEU A 295 27.98 2.07 23.75
CA LEU A 295 28.18 0.66 24.09
C LEU A 295 27.27 0.21 25.25
N ILE A 296 27.07 1.04 26.26
CA ILE A 296 26.17 0.75 27.40
C ILE A 296 24.74 0.62 26.89
N THR A 297 24.27 1.55 26.06
CA THR A 297 22.92 1.53 25.50
C THR A 297 22.70 0.35 24.57
N LEU A 298 23.65 0.06 23.68
CA LEU A 298 23.57 -1.01 22.70
C LEU A 298 23.74 -2.41 23.31
N ARG A 299 24.23 -2.52 24.56
CA ARG A 299 24.45 -3.80 25.23
C ARG A 299 23.22 -4.69 25.31
N GLN A 300 22.04 -4.11 25.38
CA GLN A 300 20.79 -4.87 25.45
C GLN A 300 20.49 -5.70 24.18
N TYR A 301 21.09 -5.35 23.04
CA TYR A 301 20.96 -6.05 21.75
C TYR A 301 22.12 -7.01 21.49
N TYR A 302 23.18 -6.99 22.30
CA TYR A 302 24.33 -7.87 22.23
C TYR A 302 24.05 -9.18 22.97
N LYS A 303 24.72 -10.26 22.60
CA LYS A 303 24.55 -11.61 23.17
C LYS A 303 24.42 -11.61 24.69
N GLY A 304 23.37 -12.27 25.20
CA GLY A 304 23.00 -12.28 26.61
C GLY A 304 22.28 -11.02 27.10
N GLY A 305 21.99 -10.06 26.24
CA GLY A 305 21.14 -8.90 26.50
C GLY A 305 19.65 -9.23 26.31
N ARG A 306 18.77 -8.33 26.76
CA ARG A 306 17.31 -8.51 26.72
C ARG A 306 16.77 -8.74 25.30
N TYR A 307 17.38 -8.11 24.28
CA TYR A 307 16.96 -8.12 22.87
C TYR A 307 18.03 -8.71 21.95
N ASP A 308 18.86 -9.63 22.43
CA ASP A 308 19.96 -10.23 21.68
C ASP A 308 19.50 -11.03 20.44
N PHE A 309 18.27 -11.53 20.47
CA PHE A 309 17.64 -12.25 19.36
C PHE A 309 17.33 -11.36 18.16
N LEU A 310 17.23 -10.02 18.36
CA LEU A 310 16.62 -9.12 17.38
C LEU A 310 17.48 -8.87 16.13
N LEU A 311 18.82 -8.74 16.31
CA LEU A 311 19.75 -8.24 15.30
C LEU A 311 20.85 -9.22 14.88
N ASN A 312 20.77 -10.47 15.34
CA ASN A 312 21.82 -11.47 15.16
C ASN A 312 21.35 -12.69 14.35
N SER A 313 20.34 -12.53 13.50
CA SER A 313 19.86 -13.63 12.65
C SER A 313 20.96 -14.10 11.69
N ARG A 314 21.09 -15.41 11.54
CA ARG A 314 22.04 -16.00 10.58
C ARG A 314 21.57 -15.83 9.12
N ALA A 315 20.27 -15.68 8.91
CA ALA A 315 19.68 -15.43 7.61
C ALA A 315 18.46 -14.52 7.80
N ASN A 316 18.28 -13.54 6.93
CA ASN A 316 17.09 -12.72 6.95
C ASN A 316 15.90 -13.48 6.40
N ILE A 317 14.68 -13.06 6.81
CA ILE A 317 13.44 -13.63 6.28
C ILE A 317 13.47 -13.50 4.76
N ASP A 318 13.26 -14.60 4.06
CA ASP A 318 13.14 -14.57 2.59
C ASP A 318 11.83 -13.92 2.17
N LEU A 319 11.88 -12.60 2.05
CA LEU A 319 10.79 -11.82 1.49
C LEU A 319 10.80 -11.80 -0.04
N LEU A 320 11.88 -12.25 -0.68
CA LEU A 320 12.03 -12.12 -2.13
C LEU A 320 11.02 -12.98 -2.88
N SER A 321 10.87 -14.24 -2.47
CA SER A 321 9.97 -15.19 -3.11
C SER A 321 8.50 -14.95 -2.76
N LYS A 322 8.19 -14.37 -1.58
CA LYS A 322 6.82 -14.19 -1.08
C LYS A 322 6.22 -12.88 -1.56
N ARG A 323 5.02 -12.94 -2.19
CA ARG A 323 4.35 -11.76 -2.74
C ARG A 323 3.40 -11.09 -1.75
N PHE A 324 2.94 -11.81 -0.72
CA PHE A 324 2.06 -11.25 0.30
C PHE A 324 2.57 -11.63 1.69
N VAL A 325 3.03 -10.63 2.44
CA VAL A 325 3.63 -10.81 3.76
C VAL A 325 3.04 -9.79 4.72
N VAL A 326 2.57 -10.28 5.85
CA VAL A 326 2.03 -9.47 6.95
C VAL A 326 2.89 -9.65 8.19
N PHE A 327 3.32 -8.56 8.78
CA PHE A 327 3.97 -8.51 10.09
C PHE A 327 2.97 -7.92 11.09
N GLU A 328 2.42 -8.79 11.93
CA GLU A 328 1.53 -8.41 13.02
C GLU A 328 2.35 -8.04 14.25
N VAL A 329 2.27 -6.80 14.64
CA VAL A 329 3.08 -6.20 15.71
C VAL A 329 2.24 -5.61 16.86
N ASP A 330 0.97 -5.99 16.96
CA ASP A 330 0.04 -5.49 17.98
C ASP A 330 0.55 -5.71 19.41
N SER A 331 1.18 -6.85 19.66
CA SER A 331 1.75 -7.21 20.97
C SER A 331 2.85 -6.26 21.46
N ILE A 332 3.52 -5.56 20.55
CA ILE A 332 4.61 -4.63 20.87
C ILE A 332 4.27 -3.17 20.61
N LYS A 333 3.08 -2.86 20.13
CA LYS A 333 2.69 -1.50 19.71
C LYS A 333 2.81 -0.42 20.80
N GLU A 334 2.67 -0.81 22.06
CA GLU A 334 2.83 0.09 23.23
C GLU A 334 4.25 0.10 23.77
N ASN A 335 5.15 -0.74 23.25
CA ASN A 335 6.55 -0.75 23.66
C ASN A 335 7.34 0.28 22.86
N LYS A 336 7.61 1.42 23.46
CA LYS A 336 8.28 2.58 22.84
C LYS A 336 9.73 2.29 22.39
N GLU A 337 10.37 1.27 22.95
CA GLU A 337 11.74 0.87 22.58
C GLU A 337 11.71 -0.11 21.40
N LEU A 338 10.85 -1.13 21.46
CA LEU A 338 10.88 -2.26 20.54
C LEU A 338 10.10 -1.99 19.24
N PHE A 339 8.96 -1.32 19.33
CA PHE A 339 8.11 -1.08 18.16
C PHE A 339 8.82 -0.30 17.03
N PRO A 340 9.52 0.82 17.30
CA PRO A 340 10.27 1.54 16.28
C PRO A 340 11.36 0.66 15.63
N VAL A 341 12.08 -0.10 16.43
CA VAL A 341 13.19 -0.95 15.96
C VAL A 341 12.67 -2.06 15.03
N VAL A 342 11.63 -2.77 15.45
CA VAL A 342 11.01 -3.82 14.61
C VAL A 342 10.45 -3.24 13.32
N THR A 343 9.84 -2.07 13.38
CA THR A 343 9.31 -1.39 12.19
C THR A 343 10.44 -1.00 11.21
N ILE A 344 11.57 -0.49 11.69
CA ILE A 344 12.74 -0.21 10.84
C ILE A 344 13.29 -1.49 10.21
N ILE A 345 13.36 -2.58 10.96
CA ILE A 345 13.80 -3.88 10.46
C ILE A 345 12.91 -4.35 9.29
N ILE A 346 11.60 -4.25 9.43
CA ILE A 346 10.64 -4.61 8.39
C ILE A 346 10.81 -3.72 7.16
N MET A 347 10.96 -2.41 7.36
CA MET A 347 11.21 -1.46 6.27
C MET A 347 12.51 -1.76 5.54
N GLU A 348 13.58 -2.09 6.26
CA GLU A 348 14.87 -2.45 5.68
C GLU A 348 14.76 -3.74 4.84
N ALA A 349 14.06 -4.73 5.35
CA ALA A 349 13.78 -5.96 4.61
C ALA A 349 12.99 -5.65 3.31
N PHE A 350 12.04 -4.72 3.36
CA PHE A 350 11.31 -4.27 2.18
C PHE A 350 12.21 -3.50 1.18
N ILE A 351 13.09 -2.62 1.64
CA ILE A 351 14.04 -1.90 0.79
C ILE A 351 14.95 -2.89 0.06
N ASN A 352 15.47 -3.91 0.76
CA ASN A 352 16.26 -4.97 0.15
C ASN A 352 15.46 -5.72 -0.93
N LYS A 353 14.20 -6.04 -0.67
CA LYS A 353 13.28 -6.62 -1.64
C LYS A 353 13.11 -5.73 -2.87
N MET A 354 12.90 -4.43 -2.67
CA MET A 354 12.74 -3.47 -3.77
C MET A 354 13.95 -3.44 -4.71
N ARG A 355 15.16 -3.43 -4.15
CA ARG A 355 16.40 -3.35 -4.93
C ARG A 355 16.63 -4.58 -5.80
N ARG A 356 16.30 -5.75 -5.28
CA ARG A 356 16.52 -7.03 -5.97
C ARG A 356 15.46 -7.34 -7.02
N LEU A 357 14.20 -7.01 -6.77
CA LEU A 357 13.09 -7.26 -7.70
C LEU A 357 12.87 -6.06 -8.63
N LYS A 358 13.67 -5.94 -9.68
CA LYS A 358 13.51 -4.87 -10.68
C LYS A 358 12.28 -5.13 -11.56
N GLY A 359 11.57 -4.07 -11.95
CA GLY A 359 10.44 -4.15 -12.87
C GLY A 359 9.13 -4.73 -12.29
N VAL A 360 9.14 -5.17 -11.04
CA VAL A 360 7.96 -5.68 -10.33
C VAL A 360 7.40 -4.59 -9.43
N ARG A 361 6.08 -4.44 -9.38
CA ARG A 361 5.41 -3.51 -8.45
C ARG A 361 5.47 -4.04 -7.03
N LYS A 362 5.75 -3.17 -6.09
CA LYS A 362 5.84 -3.50 -4.66
C LYS A 362 5.16 -2.43 -3.82
N GLN A 363 4.53 -2.86 -2.74
CA GLN A 363 3.91 -1.98 -1.75
C GLN A 363 4.42 -2.29 -0.35
N LEU A 364 4.73 -1.24 0.41
CA LEU A 364 4.84 -1.30 1.86
C LEU A 364 3.69 -0.52 2.46
N ILE A 365 2.94 -1.15 3.35
CA ILE A 365 1.82 -0.54 4.06
C ILE A 365 2.15 -0.55 5.54
N VAL A 366 1.99 0.60 6.19
CA VAL A 366 2.20 0.76 7.63
C VAL A 366 0.88 1.25 8.23
N GLU A 367 0.22 0.36 8.97
CA GLU A 367 -0.96 0.68 9.77
C GLU A 367 -0.55 1.38 11.06
N GLU A 368 -1.40 2.29 11.55
CA GLU A 368 -1.14 3.06 12.77
C GLU A 368 0.26 3.71 12.78
N ALA A 369 0.66 4.23 11.61
CA ALA A 369 2.02 4.71 11.35
C ALA A 369 2.49 5.80 12.33
N TRP A 370 1.55 6.54 12.95
CA TRP A 370 1.86 7.57 13.94
C TRP A 370 2.63 7.02 15.15
N LYS A 371 2.37 5.77 15.57
CA LYS A 371 3.12 5.12 16.66
C LYS A 371 4.59 4.91 16.29
N ALA A 372 4.85 4.61 15.02
CA ALA A 372 6.21 4.53 14.52
C ALA A 372 6.85 5.91 14.29
N LEU A 373 6.02 6.94 14.04
CA LEU A 373 6.45 8.31 13.75
C LEU A 373 6.73 9.15 14.99
N SER A 374 6.53 8.62 16.17
CA SER A 374 6.79 9.31 17.44
C SER A 374 8.26 9.66 17.62
N THR A 375 9.19 8.93 16.96
CA THR A 375 10.63 9.22 17.03
C THR A 375 11.11 10.02 15.80
N ALA A 376 11.98 11.02 16.02
CA ALA A 376 12.57 11.83 14.95
C ALA A 376 13.36 10.98 13.94
N ASN A 377 14.07 9.95 14.42
CA ASN A 377 14.84 9.03 13.57
C ASN A 377 13.94 8.20 12.66
N MET A 378 12.81 7.76 13.19
CA MET A 378 11.84 6.98 12.40
C MET A 378 11.16 7.85 11.34
N ALA A 379 10.84 9.10 11.67
CA ALA A 379 10.31 10.06 10.73
C ALA A 379 11.29 10.31 9.56
N GLU A 380 12.58 10.48 9.85
CA GLU A 380 13.62 10.60 8.82
C GLU A 380 13.76 9.32 7.97
N TYR A 381 13.64 8.15 8.58
CA TYR A 381 13.68 6.88 7.85
C TYR A 381 12.47 6.71 6.92
N LEU A 382 11.28 7.05 7.37
CA LEU A 382 10.08 7.10 6.51
C LEU A 382 10.24 8.09 5.36
N ARG A 383 10.78 9.28 5.64
CA ARG A 383 11.09 10.27 4.61
C ARG A 383 12.07 9.70 3.57
N TYR A 384 13.12 9.03 4.00
CA TYR A 384 14.05 8.33 3.11
C TYR A 384 13.34 7.27 2.27
N MET A 385 12.50 6.45 2.90
CA MET A 385 11.73 5.41 2.22
C MET A 385 10.79 6.01 1.17
N TYR A 386 10.00 7.04 1.50
CA TYR A 386 9.11 7.70 0.55
C TYR A 386 9.82 8.23 -0.69
N LYS A 387 11.04 8.77 -0.54
CA LYS A 387 11.87 9.24 -1.65
C LYS A 387 12.46 8.07 -2.45
N THR A 388 12.77 6.98 -1.81
CA THR A 388 13.51 5.85 -2.40
C THR A 388 12.60 4.88 -3.15
N VAL A 389 11.40 4.57 -2.64
CA VAL A 389 10.47 3.59 -3.24
C VAL A 389 10.14 3.91 -4.69
N ARG A 390 10.04 5.19 -5.04
CA ARG A 390 9.76 5.65 -6.41
C ARG A 390 10.75 5.12 -7.44
N LYS A 391 12.05 5.07 -7.08
CA LYS A 391 13.13 4.63 -7.97
C LYS A 391 13.03 3.14 -8.35
N TYR A 392 12.36 2.34 -7.53
CA TYR A 392 12.30 0.89 -7.64
C TYR A 392 10.92 0.34 -7.98
N TYR A 393 10.06 1.17 -8.56
CA TYR A 393 8.67 0.80 -8.86
C TYR A 393 7.91 0.33 -7.62
N GLY A 394 8.17 1.02 -6.51
CA GLY A 394 7.56 0.80 -5.21
C GLY A 394 6.54 1.87 -4.86
N GLU A 395 5.70 1.56 -3.88
CA GLU A 395 4.71 2.43 -3.27
C GLU A 395 4.79 2.29 -1.75
N ALA A 396 4.79 3.41 -1.04
CA ALA A 396 4.64 3.44 0.40
C ALA A 396 3.25 3.97 0.75
N ILE A 397 2.53 3.23 1.59
CA ILE A 397 1.18 3.57 2.03
C ILE A 397 1.19 3.70 3.54
N VAL A 398 0.77 4.84 4.04
CA VAL A 398 0.59 5.11 5.46
C VAL A 398 -0.89 5.19 5.75
N VAL A 399 -1.33 4.48 6.77
CA VAL A 399 -2.73 4.45 7.22
C VAL A 399 -2.80 4.98 8.64
N THR A 400 -3.69 5.94 8.91
CA THR A 400 -3.87 6.51 10.24
C THR A 400 -5.33 6.89 10.50
N GLN A 401 -5.65 7.16 11.76
CA GLN A 401 -6.99 7.56 12.20
C GLN A 401 -7.13 9.07 12.32
N GLU A 402 -6.07 9.78 12.66
CA GLU A 402 -6.09 11.22 12.94
C GLU A 402 -5.06 11.98 12.11
N VAL A 403 -5.44 13.17 11.67
CA VAL A 403 -4.53 14.08 10.94
C VAL A 403 -3.45 14.63 11.87
N GLU A 404 -3.80 14.86 13.13
CA GLU A 404 -2.94 15.37 14.18
C GLU A 404 -1.66 14.51 14.34
N ASP A 405 -1.80 13.19 14.17
CA ASP A 405 -0.68 12.24 14.25
C ASP A 405 0.46 12.56 13.26
N ILE A 406 0.11 13.22 12.16
CA ILE A 406 1.06 13.55 11.09
C ILE A 406 1.52 14.99 11.18
N ILE A 407 0.61 15.91 11.52
CA ILE A 407 0.91 17.34 11.57
C ILE A 407 1.83 17.67 12.75
N SER A 408 1.77 16.89 13.83
CA SER A 408 2.60 17.05 15.03
C SER A 408 4.10 16.84 14.75
N SER A 409 4.46 16.04 13.74
CA SER A 409 5.85 15.85 13.34
C SER A 409 6.19 16.70 12.10
N PRO A 410 7.04 17.73 12.20
CA PRO A 410 7.46 18.55 11.05
C PRO A 410 8.10 17.73 9.93
N VAL A 411 8.87 16.69 10.27
CA VAL A 411 9.57 15.82 9.32
C VAL A 411 8.57 14.99 8.51
N VAL A 412 7.55 14.48 9.19
CA VAL A 412 6.48 13.66 8.56
C VAL A 412 5.60 14.52 7.67
N LYS A 413 5.22 15.70 8.16
CA LYS A 413 4.46 16.68 7.38
C LYS A 413 5.16 16.98 6.05
N GLU A 414 6.46 17.28 6.07
CA GLU A 414 7.22 17.49 4.84
C GLU A 414 7.31 16.24 3.96
N ALA A 415 7.49 15.06 4.55
CA ALA A 415 7.62 13.83 3.79
C ALA A 415 6.34 13.38 3.11
N ILE A 416 5.19 13.55 3.77
CA ILE A 416 3.89 13.08 3.27
C ILE A 416 3.20 14.14 2.41
N ILE A 417 3.22 15.42 2.82
CA ILE A 417 2.51 16.49 2.09
C ILE A 417 3.26 16.91 0.82
N ASN A 418 4.60 16.87 0.83
CA ASN A 418 5.42 17.33 -0.30
C ASN A 418 5.81 16.18 -1.25
N ASN A 419 5.46 14.94 -0.98
CA ASN A 419 5.67 13.79 -1.82
C ASN A 419 4.38 13.07 -2.15
#